data_96f1037689b87ecfddfc2f75a84281ef
#
_entry.id   96f1037689b87ecfddfc2f75a84281ef
#
_cell.length_a   1.000
_cell.length_b   1.000
_cell.length_c   1.000
_cell.angle_alpha   90.00
_cell.angle_beta   90.00
_cell.angle_gamma   90.00
#
_symmetry.space_group_name_H-M   'P 1'
#
loop_
_entity.id
_entity.type
_entity.pdbx_description
1 polymer ?
#
loop_
_entity_poly.entity_id
_entity_poly.type
_entity_poly.pdbx_seq_one_letter_code
_entity_poly.pdbx_strand_id
1 'polypeptide(L)'
;RALLTDMNQPLGRAVGNALEVIESMETLKGRGPDDLRALSLELAAHMLLLGDRAVDLDEARHMAERILQSGAALEKFREIVEAQGGDPRVVDDYARLPQARFRFDYRAEADGVVVEAHAERLGQASMLLGAGRAHLHAPIDHAVGLVVHKKVGEPVARGEALCTLYYNSP
;
A
#
# COMPACT_ATOMS: atom_id res chain seq x y z
N ARG A 1 21.97 -6.45 -7.95
CA ARG A 1 20.86 -7.33 -8.42
C ARG A 1 19.67 -6.48 -8.82
N ALA A 2 18.86 -6.95 -9.76
CA ALA A 2 17.60 -6.35 -10.15
C ALA A 2 16.52 -7.44 -10.18
N LEU A 3 15.32 -7.09 -9.70
CA LEU A 3 14.13 -7.94 -9.79
C LEU A 3 13.16 -7.31 -10.81
N LEU A 4 12.70 -8.12 -11.74
CA LEU A 4 11.62 -7.72 -12.66
C LEU A 4 10.30 -8.09 -12.02
N THR A 5 9.44 -7.10 -11.83
CA THR A 5 8.14 -7.26 -11.16
C THR A 5 7.01 -6.77 -12.06
N ASP A 6 5.78 -7.20 -11.77
CA ASP A 6 4.59 -6.72 -12.47
C ASP A 6 4.26 -5.28 -12.07
N MET A 7 4.06 -4.42 -13.07
CA MET A 7 3.69 -3.01 -12.92
C MET A 7 2.33 -2.70 -13.56
N ASN A 8 1.59 -3.72 -14.01
CA ASN A 8 0.33 -3.52 -14.74
C ASN A 8 -0.83 -3.14 -13.82
N GLN A 9 -0.76 -3.49 -12.53
CA GLN A 9 -1.74 -3.10 -11.52
C GLN A 9 -1.03 -2.55 -10.29
N PRO A 10 -1.71 -1.75 -9.44
CA PRO A 10 -1.11 -1.25 -8.20
C PRO A 10 -0.59 -2.39 -7.32
N LEU A 11 0.59 -2.25 -6.74
CA LEU A 11 1.05 -3.11 -5.66
C LEU A 11 0.23 -2.78 -4.40
N GLY A 12 -0.27 -3.79 -3.73
CA GLY A 12 -1.26 -3.56 -2.68
C GLY A 12 -2.59 -3.07 -3.25
N ARG A 13 -3.38 -2.39 -2.45
CA ARG A 13 -4.73 -1.91 -2.78
C ARG A 13 -4.88 -0.40 -2.64
N ALA A 14 -4.07 0.24 -1.80
CA ALA A 14 -4.10 1.67 -1.56
C ALA A 14 -3.29 2.45 -2.61
N VAL A 15 -3.82 3.60 -3.06
CA VAL A 15 -3.14 4.55 -3.95
C VAL A 15 -3.38 5.95 -3.41
N GLY A 16 -2.41 6.48 -2.66
CA GLY A 16 -2.47 7.77 -1.98
C GLY A 16 -1.67 7.75 -0.68
N ASN A 17 -1.32 8.92 -0.13
CA ASN A 17 -0.28 9.03 0.92
C ASN A 17 -0.65 8.32 2.23
N ALA A 18 -1.61 8.85 3.01
CA ALA A 18 -2.00 8.26 4.30
C ALA A 18 -2.58 6.86 4.14
N LEU A 19 -3.30 6.59 3.04
CA LEU A 19 -3.87 5.27 2.76
C LEU A 19 -2.79 4.20 2.57
N GLU A 20 -1.71 4.52 1.84
CA GLU A 20 -0.57 3.61 1.65
C GLU A 20 0.23 3.41 2.94
N VAL A 21 0.36 4.44 3.78
CA VAL A 21 1.00 4.32 5.09
C VAL A 21 0.20 3.38 6.00
N ILE A 22 -1.14 3.49 6.01
CA ILE A 22 -2.02 2.58 6.74
C ILE A 22 -1.85 1.15 6.22
N GLU A 23 -1.87 0.95 4.89
CA GLU A 23 -1.69 -0.37 4.29
C GLU A 23 -0.32 -0.97 4.62
N SER A 24 0.74 -0.16 4.64
CA SER A 24 2.07 -0.57 5.05
C SER A 24 2.09 -1.03 6.52
N MET A 25 1.46 -0.27 7.42
CA MET A 25 1.33 -0.67 8.83
C MET A 25 0.49 -1.94 9.00
N GLU A 26 -0.60 -2.10 8.25
CA GLU A 26 -1.39 -3.33 8.24
C GLU A 26 -0.57 -4.54 7.73
N THR A 27 0.28 -4.32 6.72
CA THR A 27 1.20 -5.34 6.22
C THR A 27 2.23 -5.74 7.29
N LEU A 28 2.79 -4.76 8.01
CA LEU A 28 3.70 -5.01 9.14
C LEU A 28 3.01 -5.72 10.32
N LYS A 29 1.69 -5.58 10.46
CA LYS A 29 0.85 -6.30 11.43
C LYS A 29 0.38 -7.68 10.93
N GLY A 30 0.78 -8.09 9.72
CA GLY A 30 0.40 -9.37 9.11
C GLY A 30 -1.02 -9.38 8.53
N ARG A 31 -1.66 -8.24 8.29
CA ARG A 31 -3.03 -8.10 7.78
C ARG A 31 -3.12 -7.38 6.43
N GLY A 32 -1.99 -7.01 5.84
CA GLY A 32 -1.93 -6.33 4.54
C GLY A 32 -2.17 -7.25 3.35
N PRO A 33 -2.21 -6.69 2.13
CA PRO A 33 -2.37 -7.44 0.89
C PRO A 33 -1.22 -8.42 0.66
N ASP A 34 -1.55 -9.62 0.16
CA ASP A 34 -0.59 -10.70 -0.05
C ASP A 34 0.51 -10.33 -1.05
N ASP A 35 0.16 -9.62 -2.12
CA ASP A 35 1.12 -9.18 -3.15
C ASP A 35 2.15 -8.18 -2.59
N LEU A 36 1.70 -7.20 -1.79
CA LEU A 36 2.57 -6.24 -1.12
C LEU A 36 3.50 -6.95 -0.12
N ARG A 37 2.93 -7.85 0.69
CA ARG A 37 3.69 -8.65 1.65
C ARG A 37 4.74 -9.51 0.95
N ALA A 38 4.35 -10.25 -0.08
CA ALA A 38 5.24 -11.17 -0.79
C ALA A 38 6.42 -10.42 -1.45
N LEU A 39 6.15 -9.33 -2.16
CA LEU A 39 7.20 -8.54 -2.80
C LEU A 39 8.13 -7.89 -1.76
N SER A 40 7.59 -7.35 -0.67
CA SER A 40 8.38 -6.72 0.39
C SER A 40 9.32 -7.72 1.06
N LEU A 41 8.84 -8.93 1.35
CA LEU A 41 9.67 -10.00 1.93
C LEU A 41 10.76 -10.47 0.96
N GLU A 42 10.46 -10.60 -0.33
CA GLU A 42 11.46 -10.98 -1.33
C GLU A 42 12.56 -9.93 -1.46
N LEU A 43 12.20 -8.64 -1.52
CA LEU A 43 13.17 -7.55 -1.53
C LEU A 43 14.01 -7.53 -0.24
N ALA A 44 13.38 -7.69 0.93
CA ALA A 44 14.08 -7.76 2.21
C ALA A 44 15.07 -8.94 2.26
N ALA A 45 14.67 -10.11 1.75
CA ALA A 45 15.55 -11.27 1.68
C ALA A 45 16.79 -11.00 0.82
N HIS A 46 16.61 -10.37 -0.34
CA HIS A 46 17.75 -9.96 -1.16
C HIS A 46 18.65 -8.94 -0.46
N MET A 47 18.09 -8.00 0.31
CA MET A 47 18.87 -7.05 1.09
C MET A 47 19.68 -7.74 2.21
N LEU A 48 19.07 -8.69 2.92
CA LEU A 48 19.75 -9.49 3.96
C LEU A 48 20.92 -10.30 3.37
N LEU A 49 20.70 -10.94 2.22
CA LEU A 49 21.75 -11.69 1.53
C LEU A 49 22.90 -10.79 1.06
N LEU A 50 22.59 -9.63 0.48
CA LEU A 50 23.60 -8.66 0.01
C LEU A 50 24.35 -7.99 1.17
N GLY A 51 23.74 -7.94 2.35
CA GLY A 51 24.35 -7.44 3.58
C GLY A 51 25.07 -8.50 4.40
N ASP A 52 25.32 -9.69 3.84
CA ASP A 52 26.01 -10.83 4.48
C ASP A 52 25.35 -11.25 5.82
N ARG A 53 24.00 -11.15 5.89
CA ARG A 53 23.21 -11.53 7.06
C ARG A 53 22.60 -12.92 6.95
N ALA A 54 22.68 -13.54 5.79
CA ALA A 54 22.22 -14.88 5.50
C ALA A 54 23.19 -15.55 4.53
N VAL A 55 23.32 -16.87 4.59
CA VAL A 55 24.23 -17.64 3.73
C VAL A 55 23.63 -17.88 2.34
N ASP A 56 22.30 -17.93 2.25
CA ASP A 56 21.55 -18.07 0.99
C ASP A 56 20.21 -17.32 1.03
N LEU A 57 19.50 -17.36 -0.09
CA LEU A 57 18.23 -16.64 -0.24
C LEU A 57 17.10 -17.28 0.58
N ASP A 58 17.11 -18.59 0.77
CA ASP A 58 16.07 -19.29 1.52
C ASP A 58 16.19 -19.00 3.02
N GLU A 59 17.40 -18.98 3.57
CA GLU A 59 17.65 -18.52 4.93
C GLU A 59 17.22 -17.05 5.10
N ALA A 60 17.55 -16.19 4.12
CA ALA A 60 17.18 -14.78 4.14
C ALA A 60 15.65 -14.58 4.15
N ARG A 61 14.91 -15.33 3.33
CA ARG A 61 13.42 -15.32 3.33
C ARG A 61 12.86 -15.74 4.68
N HIS A 62 13.35 -16.81 5.25
CA HIS A 62 12.93 -17.26 6.58
C HIS A 62 13.23 -16.22 7.68
N MET A 63 14.39 -15.54 7.59
CA MET A 63 14.71 -14.43 8.52
C MET A 63 13.74 -13.28 8.40
N ALA A 64 13.49 -12.79 7.17
CA ALA A 64 12.56 -11.70 6.92
C ALA A 64 11.14 -12.03 7.42
N GLU A 65 10.67 -13.26 7.13
CA GLU A 65 9.37 -13.75 7.60
C GLU A 65 9.28 -13.78 9.13
N ARG A 66 10.28 -14.31 9.84
CA ARG A 66 10.31 -14.33 11.31
C ARG A 66 10.28 -12.91 11.91
N ILE A 67 11.02 -11.96 11.30
CA ILE A 67 11.04 -10.56 11.76
C ILE A 67 9.66 -9.92 11.61
N LEU A 68 8.97 -10.19 10.50
CA LEU A 68 7.62 -9.72 10.28
C LEU A 68 6.65 -10.31 11.31
N GLN A 69 6.66 -11.64 11.48
CA GLN A 69 5.76 -12.37 12.40
C GLN A 69 5.99 -12.00 13.88
N SER A 70 7.21 -11.67 14.27
CA SER A 70 7.51 -11.28 15.64
C SER A 70 7.05 -9.86 16.01
N GLY A 71 6.63 -9.06 15.03
CA GLY A 71 6.31 -7.65 15.23
C GLY A 71 7.53 -6.72 15.30
N ALA A 72 8.75 -7.24 15.22
CA ALA A 72 9.97 -6.44 15.30
C ALA A 72 10.09 -5.41 14.17
N ALA A 73 9.57 -5.76 12.97
CA ALA A 73 9.51 -4.82 11.85
C ALA A 73 8.54 -3.66 12.10
N LEU A 74 7.41 -3.90 12.78
CA LEU A 74 6.47 -2.86 13.16
C LEU A 74 7.07 -1.91 14.21
N GLU A 75 7.77 -2.46 15.20
CA GLU A 75 8.46 -1.63 16.20
C GLU A 75 9.58 -0.80 15.57
N LYS A 76 10.30 -1.35 14.61
CA LYS A 76 11.29 -0.59 13.85
C LYS A 76 10.64 0.53 13.03
N PHE A 77 9.48 0.31 12.45
CA PHE A 77 8.72 1.37 11.77
C PHE A 77 8.32 2.48 12.76
N ARG A 78 7.88 2.13 13.96
CA ARG A 78 7.57 3.10 15.04
C ARG A 78 8.79 3.98 15.38
N GLU A 79 9.96 3.37 15.57
CA GLU A 79 11.22 4.09 15.81
C GLU A 79 11.57 5.04 14.64
N ILE A 80 11.36 4.61 13.39
CA ILE A 80 11.61 5.44 12.20
C ILE A 80 10.69 6.67 12.20
N VAL A 81 9.39 6.48 12.47
CA VAL A 81 8.43 7.60 12.56
C VAL A 81 8.87 8.61 13.60
N GLU A 82 9.25 8.15 14.80
CA GLU A 82 9.72 9.01 15.90
C GLU A 82 11.03 9.73 15.52
N ALA A 83 12.00 9.01 14.97
CA ALA A 83 13.29 9.58 14.56
C ALA A 83 13.16 10.64 13.47
N GLN A 84 12.11 10.58 12.64
CA GLN A 84 11.78 11.58 11.63
C GLN A 84 10.90 12.72 12.17
N GLY A 85 10.62 12.76 13.48
CA GLY A 85 9.81 13.79 14.13
C GLY A 85 8.30 13.61 13.96
N GLY A 86 7.84 12.43 13.53
CA GLY A 86 6.42 12.08 13.45
C GLY A 86 5.85 11.61 14.80
N ASP A 87 4.54 11.41 14.84
CA ASP A 87 3.85 10.83 16.00
C ASP A 87 3.84 9.31 15.93
N PRO A 88 4.63 8.56 16.72
CA PRO A 88 4.72 7.11 16.65
C PRO A 88 3.40 6.40 17.01
N ARG A 89 2.44 7.10 17.67
CA ARG A 89 1.14 6.56 18.03
C ARG A 89 0.24 6.30 16.81
N VAL A 90 0.59 6.81 15.62
CA VAL A 90 -0.11 6.50 14.37
C VAL A 90 -0.16 5.00 14.08
N VAL A 91 0.80 4.25 14.60
CA VAL A 91 0.86 2.79 14.44
C VAL A 91 -0.32 2.09 15.10
N ASP A 92 -0.82 2.63 16.21
CA ASP A 92 -1.93 2.08 16.98
C ASP A 92 -3.27 2.78 16.69
N ASP A 93 -3.22 4.05 16.26
CA ASP A 93 -4.38 4.91 16.07
C ASP A 93 -4.29 5.67 14.73
N TYR A 94 -4.92 5.13 13.70
CA TYR A 94 -4.92 5.71 12.35
C TYR A 94 -5.70 7.04 12.24
N ALA A 95 -6.54 7.39 13.23
CA ALA A 95 -7.21 8.68 13.23
C ALA A 95 -6.22 9.86 13.41
N ARG A 96 -4.97 9.58 13.79
CA ARG A 96 -3.87 10.56 13.86
C ARG A 96 -3.27 10.92 12.51
N LEU A 97 -3.52 10.10 11.49
CA LEU A 97 -3.16 10.41 10.10
C LEU A 97 -4.20 11.35 9.48
N PRO A 98 -3.84 12.10 8.44
CA PRO A 98 -4.79 12.90 7.67
C PRO A 98 -5.98 12.06 7.20
N GLN A 99 -7.21 12.57 7.38
CA GLN A 99 -8.45 11.88 7.06
C GLN A 99 -9.23 12.65 5.99
N ALA A 100 -9.68 11.95 4.95
CA ALA A 100 -10.58 12.53 3.95
C ALA A 100 -11.99 12.74 4.54
N ARG A 101 -12.65 13.82 4.13
CA ARG A 101 -14.00 14.18 4.60
C ARG A 101 -15.09 13.32 3.96
N PHE A 102 -14.87 12.90 2.72
CA PHE A 102 -15.83 12.18 1.92
C PHE A 102 -15.24 10.91 1.36
N ARG A 103 -16.12 9.94 1.11
CA ARG A 103 -15.80 8.73 0.39
C ARG A 103 -16.90 8.38 -0.59
N PHE A 104 -16.52 7.76 -1.72
CA PHE A 104 -17.45 7.29 -2.74
C PHE A 104 -17.00 5.92 -3.25
N ASP A 105 -17.91 4.95 -3.24
CA ASP A 105 -17.66 3.62 -3.80
C ASP A 105 -18.01 3.60 -5.28
N TYR A 106 -17.03 3.38 -6.14
CA TYR A 106 -17.25 3.07 -7.53
C TYR A 106 -17.61 1.60 -7.67
N ARG A 107 -18.84 1.32 -8.16
CA ARG A 107 -19.41 -0.02 -8.12
C ARG A 107 -19.49 -0.64 -9.51
N ALA A 108 -19.42 -1.98 -9.58
CA ALA A 108 -19.59 -2.75 -10.81
C ALA A 108 -21.03 -2.63 -11.32
N GLU A 109 -21.19 -2.39 -12.62
CA GLU A 109 -22.50 -2.29 -13.29
C GLU A 109 -23.08 -3.66 -13.67
N ALA A 110 -22.23 -4.71 -13.72
CA ALA A 110 -22.57 -6.09 -14.08
C ALA A 110 -21.71 -7.09 -13.32
N ASP A 111 -22.14 -8.34 -13.30
CA ASP A 111 -21.32 -9.46 -12.88
C ASP A 111 -20.19 -9.70 -13.89
N GLY A 112 -19.01 -10.09 -13.42
CA GLY A 112 -17.88 -10.33 -14.30
C GLY A 112 -16.59 -10.69 -13.58
N VAL A 113 -15.48 -10.52 -14.28
CA VAL A 113 -14.12 -10.67 -13.76
C VAL A 113 -13.32 -9.42 -14.13
N VAL A 114 -12.50 -8.90 -13.23
CA VAL A 114 -11.63 -7.77 -13.52
C VAL A 114 -10.53 -8.22 -14.47
N VAL A 115 -10.50 -7.66 -15.67
CA VAL A 115 -9.51 -7.99 -16.71
C VAL A 115 -8.33 -7.03 -16.73
N GLU A 116 -8.51 -5.82 -16.20
CA GLU A 116 -7.48 -4.78 -16.17
C GLU A 116 -7.68 -3.85 -14.97
N ALA A 117 -6.57 -3.47 -14.29
CA ALA A 117 -6.52 -2.47 -13.24
C ALA A 117 -5.27 -1.60 -13.44
N HIS A 118 -5.27 -0.80 -14.50
CA HIS A 118 -4.12 -0.07 -15.02
C HIS A 118 -3.50 0.86 -13.97
N ALA A 119 -2.30 0.52 -13.47
CA ALA A 119 -1.64 1.21 -12.35
C ALA A 119 -1.44 2.71 -12.60
N GLU A 120 -0.98 3.08 -13.80
CA GLU A 120 -0.76 4.48 -14.16
C GLU A 120 -2.07 5.29 -14.14
N ARG A 121 -3.17 4.76 -14.68
CA ARG A 121 -4.47 5.43 -14.69
C ARG A 121 -5.05 5.60 -13.28
N LEU A 122 -4.87 4.59 -12.42
CA LEU A 122 -5.27 4.67 -11.01
C LEU A 122 -4.40 5.69 -10.25
N GLY A 123 -3.10 5.77 -10.55
CA GLY A 123 -2.21 6.81 -10.04
C GLY A 123 -2.63 8.21 -10.51
N GLN A 124 -2.98 8.38 -11.78
CA GLN A 124 -3.50 9.64 -12.32
C GLN A 124 -4.84 10.03 -11.66
N ALA A 125 -5.75 9.07 -11.44
CA ALA A 125 -6.99 9.33 -10.72
C ALA A 125 -6.74 9.79 -9.28
N SER A 126 -5.82 9.14 -8.57
CA SER A 126 -5.39 9.55 -7.22
C SER A 126 -4.77 10.96 -7.22
N MET A 127 -3.96 11.29 -8.22
CA MET A 127 -3.40 12.64 -8.40
C MET A 127 -4.50 13.69 -8.64
N LEU A 128 -5.52 13.39 -9.43
CA LEU A 128 -6.65 14.29 -9.68
C LEU A 128 -7.47 14.55 -8.41
N LEU A 129 -7.55 13.57 -7.48
CA LEU A 129 -8.17 13.77 -6.16
C LEU A 129 -7.32 14.69 -5.25
N GLY A 130 -6.05 14.95 -5.60
CA GLY A 130 -5.12 15.76 -4.84
C GLY A 130 -4.00 15.00 -4.14
N ALA A 131 -3.94 13.66 -4.25
CA ALA A 131 -2.91 12.85 -3.61
C ALA A 131 -1.53 12.96 -4.24
N GLY A 132 -1.43 13.55 -5.43
CA GLY A 132 -0.19 13.73 -6.17
C GLY A 132 -0.04 15.15 -6.73
N ARG A 133 1.13 15.45 -7.28
CA ARG A 133 1.45 16.75 -7.86
C ARG A 133 1.20 16.76 -9.35
N ALA A 134 0.31 17.65 -9.82
CA ALA A 134 0.15 17.93 -11.25
C ALA A 134 1.33 18.76 -11.81
N HIS A 135 1.99 19.57 -10.97
CA HIS A 135 3.18 20.36 -11.28
C HIS A 135 4.04 20.56 -10.01
N LEU A 136 5.31 20.97 -10.19
CA LEU A 136 6.34 21.01 -9.13
C LEU A 136 5.88 21.70 -7.81
N HIS A 137 5.10 22.76 -7.90
CA HIS A 137 4.65 23.56 -6.75
C HIS A 137 3.21 23.25 -6.31
N ALA A 138 2.55 22.25 -6.92
CA ALA A 138 1.21 21.86 -6.51
C ALA A 138 1.21 21.30 -5.08
N PRO A 139 0.25 21.70 -4.23
CA PRO A 139 0.10 21.10 -2.90
C PRO A 139 -0.33 19.64 -3.04
N ILE A 140 0.04 18.84 -2.04
CA ILE A 140 -0.45 17.46 -1.89
C ILE A 140 -1.40 17.40 -0.71
N ASP A 141 -2.58 16.83 -0.93
CA ASP A 141 -3.49 16.45 0.16
C ASP A 141 -3.19 15.00 0.56
N HIS A 142 -2.56 14.84 1.71
CA HIS A 142 -2.17 13.51 2.21
C HIS A 142 -3.34 12.64 2.67
N ALA A 143 -4.55 13.21 2.80
CA ALA A 143 -5.74 12.49 3.24
C ALA A 143 -6.47 11.74 2.13
N VAL A 144 -6.26 12.16 0.87
CA VAL A 144 -7.05 11.68 -0.28
C VAL A 144 -6.35 10.59 -1.07
N GLY A 145 -7.11 9.90 -1.93
CA GLY A 145 -6.63 8.81 -2.76
C GLY A 145 -7.73 7.81 -3.07
N LEU A 146 -7.34 6.57 -3.34
CA LEU A 146 -8.30 5.50 -3.59
C LEU A 146 -7.81 4.16 -3.02
N VAL A 147 -8.75 3.25 -2.75
CA VAL A 147 -8.48 1.88 -2.37
C VAL A 147 -9.16 0.95 -3.36
N VAL A 148 -8.37 0.10 -4.03
CA VAL A 148 -8.83 -0.89 -5.01
C VAL A 148 -9.30 -2.14 -4.26
N HIS A 149 -10.57 -2.51 -4.42
CA HIS A 149 -11.14 -3.70 -3.78
C HIS A 149 -11.00 -4.96 -4.61
N LYS A 150 -10.90 -4.81 -5.93
CA LYS A 150 -10.83 -5.91 -6.89
C LYS A 150 -9.57 -5.81 -7.74
N LYS A 151 -8.78 -6.87 -7.72
CA LYS A 151 -7.56 -7.04 -8.53
C LYS A 151 -7.86 -7.78 -9.83
N VAL A 152 -6.93 -7.72 -10.77
CA VAL A 152 -7.01 -8.48 -12.02
C VAL A 152 -7.18 -9.98 -11.73
N GLY A 153 -8.17 -10.61 -12.37
CA GLY A 153 -8.54 -12.01 -12.19
C GLY A 153 -9.59 -12.25 -11.08
N GLU A 154 -9.88 -11.26 -10.23
CA GLU A 154 -10.90 -11.42 -9.18
C GLU A 154 -12.32 -11.29 -9.75
N PRO A 155 -13.26 -12.15 -9.33
CA PRO A 155 -14.66 -12.02 -9.70
C PRO A 155 -15.31 -10.83 -8.98
N VAL A 156 -16.30 -10.23 -9.64
CA VAL A 156 -17.08 -9.12 -9.10
C VAL A 156 -18.55 -9.33 -9.41
N ALA A 157 -19.42 -9.09 -8.44
CA ALA A 157 -20.86 -9.07 -8.62
C ALA A 157 -21.35 -7.64 -8.92
N ARG A 158 -22.47 -7.53 -9.63
CA ARG A 158 -23.15 -6.25 -9.87
C ARG A 158 -23.44 -5.55 -8.54
N GLY A 159 -23.06 -4.27 -8.46
CA GLY A 159 -23.22 -3.45 -7.26
C GLY A 159 -22.10 -3.61 -6.23
N GLU A 160 -21.19 -4.56 -6.40
CA GLU A 160 -20.01 -4.69 -5.55
C GLU A 160 -19.00 -3.57 -5.83
N ALA A 161 -18.34 -3.05 -4.80
CA ALA A 161 -17.37 -1.98 -4.95
C ALA A 161 -16.09 -2.48 -5.66
N LEU A 162 -15.72 -1.83 -6.75
CA LEU A 162 -14.44 -2.01 -7.45
C LEU A 162 -13.33 -1.23 -6.77
N CYS A 163 -13.61 0.01 -6.39
CA CYS A 163 -12.73 0.84 -5.58
C CYS A 163 -13.53 1.84 -4.75
N THR A 164 -12.90 2.36 -3.68
CA THR A 164 -13.41 3.50 -2.90
C THR A 164 -12.51 4.70 -3.12
N LEU A 165 -13.08 5.83 -3.50
CA LEU A 165 -12.42 7.12 -3.60
C LEU A 165 -12.53 7.85 -2.26
N TYR A 166 -11.43 8.46 -1.80
CA TYR A 166 -11.34 9.31 -0.63
C TYR A 166 -11.01 10.73 -1.08
N TYR A 167 -11.83 11.71 -0.75
CA TYR A 167 -11.69 13.08 -1.29
C TYR A 167 -12.15 14.15 -0.32
N ASN A 168 -11.68 15.40 -0.54
CA ASN A 168 -11.98 16.56 0.31
C ASN A 168 -12.73 17.67 -0.42
N SER A 169 -12.72 17.64 -1.76
CA SER A 169 -13.44 18.60 -2.60
C SER A 169 -14.38 17.85 -3.53
N PRO A 170 -15.67 18.20 -3.61
CA PRO A 170 -16.64 17.61 -4.53
C PRO A 170 -16.31 17.92 -5.98
#